data_c1db121e5b8d37e236a81dfaf35a85b6
#
_entry.id   c1db121e5b8d37e236a81dfaf35a85b6
#
_cell.length_a   1.000
_cell.length_b   1.000
_cell.length_c   1.000
_cell.angle_alpha   90.00
_cell.angle_beta   90.00
_cell.angle_gamma   90.00
#
_symmetry.space_group_name_H-M   'P 1'
#
loop_
_entity.id
_entity.type
_entity.pdbx_description
1 polymer ?
#
loop_
_entity_poly.entity_id
_entity_poly.type
_entity_poly.pdbx_seq_one_letter_code
_entity_poly.pdbx_strand_id
1 'polypeptide(L)'
;REWVEFNLREEAKFSDGSPVTVEDVIWSFETLGTIGHPRYVRSFKKVTKIEQTGPRSVRLSSVSGDQELPLILGLRPILRKADFEGRDFAESGLKALTGSGPYIIDKFEAGRFIQFKRNPNYWGNNIGFNKGRHNVAELRYDYFLDGNVIFEAFKAGEISYYREGNG
;
A
#
# COMPACT_ATOMS: atom_id res chain seq x y z
N ARG A 1 7.06 24.76 -4.90
CA ARG A 1 6.91 24.56 -3.43
C ARG A 1 8.09 23.73 -2.96
N GLU A 2 8.67 24.08 -1.81
CA GLU A 2 9.86 23.43 -1.25
C GLU A 2 9.49 22.37 -0.20
N TRP A 3 8.21 22.21 0.12
CA TRP A 3 7.73 21.23 1.07
C TRP A 3 6.26 20.86 0.85
N VAL A 4 5.88 19.71 1.36
CA VAL A 4 4.50 19.25 1.53
C VAL A 4 4.30 18.72 2.94
N GLU A 5 3.12 18.98 3.51
CA GLU A 5 2.75 18.46 4.81
C GLU A 5 1.51 17.57 4.69
N PHE A 6 1.58 16.40 5.27
CA PHE A 6 0.48 15.46 5.35
C PHE A 6 -0.02 15.37 6.78
N ASN A 7 -1.34 15.47 6.93
CA ASN A 7 -2.00 15.33 8.21
C ASN A 7 -2.75 13.99 8.22
N LEU A 8 -2.39 13.11 9.16
CA LEU A 8 -3.06 11.83 9.34
C LEU A 8 -4.48 12.05 9.88
N ARG A 9 -5.44 11.36 9.29
CA ARG A 9 -6.81 11.34 9.82
C ARG A 9 -6.84 10.66 11.18
N GLU A 10 -7.69 11.15 12.08
CA GLU A 10 -7.85 10.54 13.40
C GLU A 10 -8.38 9.12 13.34
N GLU A 11 -9.23 8.84 12.35
CA GLU A 11 -9.82 7.53 12.14
C GLU A 11 -8.86 6.51 11.55
N ALA A 12 -7.71 6.95 11.00
CA ALA A 12 -6.80 6.07 10.27
C ALA A 12 -6.26 4.95 11.17
N LYS A 13 -6.58 3.69 10.80
CA LYS A 13 -6.21 2.49 11.55
C LYS A 13 -5.73 1.39 10.63
N PHE A 14 -4.88 0.55 11.16
CA PHE A 14 -4.58 -0.74 10.57
C PHE A 14 -5.73 -1.73 10.76
N SER A 15 -5.69 -2.86 10.06
CA SER A 15 -6.77 -3.86 10.07
C SER A 15 -6.96 -4.57 11.41
N ASP A 16 -5.99 -4.50 12.30
CA ASP A 16 -6.06 -5.00 13.67
C ASP A 16 -6.63 -3.96 14.67
N GLY A 17 -6.99 -2.77 14.19
CA GLY A 17 -7.54 -1.67 14.99
C GLY A 17 -6.48 -0.73 15.58
N SER A 18 -5.19 -1.04 15.47
CA SER A 18 -4.12 -0.13 15.92
C SER A 18 -4.09 1.14 15.05
N PRO A 19 -3.77 2.31 15.62
CA PRO A 19 -3.74 3.56 14.88
C PRO A 19 -2.56 3.58 13.89
N VAL A 20 -2.75 4.25 12.74
CA VAL A 20 -1.64 4.64 11.86
C VAL A 20 -0.95 5.84 12.49
N THR A 21 0.34 5.75 12.73
CA THR A 21 1.13 6.76 13.43
C THR A 21 2.03 7.57 12.49
N VAL A 22 2.48 8.74 12.95
CA VAL A 22 3.52 9.50 12.23
C VAL A 22 4.83 8.71 12.12
N GLU A 23 5.13 7.91 13.13
CA GLU A 23 6.32 7.03 13.11
C GLU A 23 6.22 5.99 11.98
N ASP A 24 5.06 5.36 11.78
CA ASP A 24 4.84 4.44 10.65
C ASP A 24 5.05 5.15 9.30
N VAL A 25 4.57 6.40 9.19
CA VAL A 25 4.75 7.19 7.96
C VAL A 25 6.22 7.48 7.71
N ILE A 26 6.94 8.05 8.68
CA ILE A 26 8.36 8.37 8.54
C ILE A 26 9.16 7.13 8.21
N TRP A 27 8.98 6.06 8.98
CA TRP A 27 9.66 4.78 8.76
C TRP A 27 9.38 4.21 7.36
N SER A 28 8.13 4.27 6.90
CA SER A 28 7.76 3.81 5.56
C SER A 28 8.45 4.61 4.45
N PHE A 29 8.53 5.95 4.60
CA PHE A 29 9.21 6.80 3.64
C PHE A 29 10.69 6.49 3.57
N GLU A 30 11.36 6.37 4.72
CA GLU A 30 12.79 6.08 4.82
C GLU A 30 13.11 4.68 4.28
N THR A 31 12.40 3.66 4.75
CA THR A 31 12.63 2.27 4.35
C THR A 31 12.38 2.06 2.85
N LEU A 32 11.20 2.43 2.36
CA LEU A 32 10.89 2.30 0.94
C LEU A 32 11.73 3.22 0.06
N GLY A 33 12.16 4.35 0.60
CA GLY A 33 13.00 5.33 -0.08
C GLY A 33 14.47 4.96 -0.18
N THR A 34 14.94 4.01 0.63
CA THR A 34 16.34 3.56 0.65
C THR A 34 16.51 2.16 0.05
N ILE A 35 15.74 1.21 0.54
CA ILE A 35 15.86 -0.21 0.17
C ILE A 35 14.62 -0.80 -0.51
N GLY A 36 13.60 0.03 -0.78
CA GLY A 36 12.38 -0.39 -1.47
C GLY A 36 12.52 -0.44 -3.00
N HIS A 37 11.38 -0.58 -3.67
CA HIS A 37 11.33 -0.63 -5.13
C HIS A 37 11.94 0.65 -5.75
N PRO A 38 12.69 0.57 -6.87
CA PRO A 38 13.38 1.71 -7.50
C PRO A 38 12.53 2.97 -7.72
N ARG A 39 11.23 2.83 -7.99
CA ARG A 39 10.32 3.98 -8.14
C ARG A 39 10.23 4.81 -6.86
N TYR A 40 10.24 4.16 -5.68
CA TYR A 40 10.17 4.84 -4.40
C TYR A 40 11.50 5.50 -4.05
N VAL A 41 12.60 4.79 -4.30
CA VAL A 41 13.96 5.31 -4.12
C VAL A 41 14.16 6.57 -4.98
N ARG A 42 13.72 6.55 -6.24
CA ARG A 42 13.88 7.70 -7.15
C ARG A 42 13.13 8.95 -6.65
N SER A 43 11.89 8.80 -6.20
CA SER A 43 11.12 9.93 -5.69
C SER A 43 11.67 10.44 -4.34
N PHE A 44 12.15 9.54 -3.49
CA PHE A 44 12.69 9.88 -2.18
C PHE A 44 14.03 10.63 -2.25
N LYS A 45 14.85 10.38 -3.27
CA LYS A 45 16.10 11.13 -3.51
C LYS A 45 15.88 12.65 -3.68
N LYS A 46 14.66 13.07 -4.01
CA LYS A 46 14.29 14.49 -4.11
C LYS A 46 13.88 15.10 -2.77
N VAL A 47 13.64 14.25 -1.74
CA VAL A 47 13.30 14.68 -0.38
C VAL A 47 14.60 15.01 0.36
N THR A 48 14.67 16.21 0.88
CA THR A 48 15.86 16.71 1.62
C THR A 48 15.71 16.56 3.12
N LYS A 49 14.46 16.54 3.62
CA LYS A 49 14.15 16.37 5.03
C LYS A 49 12.78 15.77 5.21
N ILE A 50 12.63 14.90 6.21
CA ILE A 50 11.34 14.43 6.70
C ILE A 50 11.29 14.68 8.20
N GLU A 51 10.21 15.28 8.69
CA GLU A 51 10.07 15.63 10.09
C GLU A 51 8.63 15.58 10.56
N GLN A 52 8.44 15.24 11.83
CA GLN A 52 7.16 15.38 12.50
C GLN A 52 6.96 16.85 12.89
N THR A 53 5.87 17.46 12.47
CA THR A 53 5.52 18.85 12.77
C THR A 53 4.38 18.99 13.76
N GLY A 54 3.70 17.89 14.06
CA GLY A 54 2.61 17.83 15.03
C GLY A 54 2.30 16.39 15.43
N PRO A 55 1.36 16.17 16.34
CA PRO A 55 1.00 14.83 16.81
C PRO A 55 0.56 13.88 15.68
N ARG A 56 0.03 14.43 14.60
CA ARG A 56 -0.48 13.69 13.43
C ARG A 56 0.02 14.27 12.11
N SER A 57 1.05 15.08 12.12
CA SER A 57 1.53 15.81 10.95
C SER A 57 2.97 15.45 10.63
N VAL A 58 3.25 15.21 9.36
CA VAL A 58 4.57 14.96 8.82
C VAL A 58 4.84 15.89 7.64
N ARG A 59 5.98 16.54 7.64
CA ARG A 59 6.44 17.42 6.58
C ARG A 59 7.62 16.80 5.85
N LEU A 60 7.53 16.83 4.53
CA LEU A 60 8.61 16.44 3.64
C LEU A 60 9.07 17.67 2.87
N SER A 61 10.32 18.08 3.09
CA SER A 61 10.98 19.14 2.31
C SER A 61 11.65 18.53 1.09
N SER A 62 11.70 19.26 0.00
CA SER A 62 12.26 18.76 -1.25
C SER A 62 13.07 19.85 -1.97
N VAL A 63 13.90 19.43 -2.91
CA VAL A 63 14.49 20.36 -3.88
C VAL A 63 13.39 21.05 -4.67
N SER A 64 13.56 22.32 -4.97
CA SER A 64 12.56 23.14 -5.66
C SER A 64 12.30 22.69 -7.11
N GLY A 65 11.11 22.96 -7.62
CA GLY A 65 10.76 22.89 -9.04
C GLY A 65 9.93 21.69 -9.48
N ASP A 66 9.77 20.64 -8.67
CA ASP A 66 8.92 19.50 -9.02
C ASP A 66 7.50 19.68 -8.46
N GLN A 67 6.57 20.08 -9.32
CA GLN A 67 5.18 20.32 -8.91
C GLN A 67 4.37 19.01 -8.70
N GLU A 68 4.82 17.91 -9.28
CA GLU A 68 4.16 16.60 -9.17
C GLU A 68 4.63 15.80 -7.95
N LEU A 69 5.79 16.15 -7.42
CA LEU A 69 6.39 15.41 -6.30
C LEU A 69 5.45 15.27 -5.09
N PRO A 70 4.68 16.27 -4.65
CA PRO A 70 3.73 16.12 -3.55
C PRO A 70 2.67 15.03 -3.80
N LEU A 71 2.17 14.93 -5.05
CA LEU A 71 1.20 13.90 -5.43
C LEU A 71 1.85 12.52 -5.44
N ILE A 72 3.07 12.40 -5.99
CA ILE A 72 3.83 11.13 -6.01
C ILE A 72 4.13 10.67 -4.59
N LEU A 73 4.51 11.56 -3.69
CA LEU A 73 4.74 11.24 -2.28
C LEU A 73 3.44 10.81 -1.57
N GLY A 74 2.30 11.45 -1.88
CA GLY A 74 0.99 11.09 -1.35
C GLY A 74 0.48 9.70 -1.77
N LEU A 75 1.05 9.10 -2.80
CA LEU A 75 0.76 7.73 -3.25
C LEU A 75 1.64 6.66 -2.58
N ARG A 76 2.50 7.04 -1.64
CA ARG A 76 3.37 6.11 -0.93
C ARG A 76 2.55 5.19 -0.03
N PRO A 77 2.72 3.85 -0.13
CA PRO A 77 2.12 2.95 0.84
C PRO A 77 2.72 3.18 2.23
N ILE A 78 1.86 3.18 3.23
CA ILE A 78 2.27 3.26 4.62
C ILE A 78 2.24 1.85 5.20
N LEU A 79 3.38 1.41 5.68
CA LEU A 79 3.61 0.11 6.29
C LEU A 79 3.55 0.25 7.81
N ARG A 80 3.08 -0.79 8.49
CA ARG A 80 3.13 -0.86 9.95
C ARG A 80 4.54 -1.23 10.39
N LYS A 81 5.25 -0.30 11.04
CA LYS A 81 6.63 -0.52 11.49
C LYS A 81 6.77 -1.77 12.37
N ALA A 82 5.83 -1.98 13.28
CA ALA A 82 5.83 -3.12 14.19
C ALA A 82 5.80 -4.50 13.47
N ASP A 83 5.31 -4.59 12.24
CA ASP A 83 5.34 -5.83 11.46
C ASP A 83 6.75 -6.23 11.02
N PHE A 84 7.70 -5.32 11.14
CA PHE A 84 9.10 -5.50 10.72
C PHE A 84 10.10 -5.54 11.89
N GLU A 85 9.62 -5.50 13.12
CA GLU A 85 10.48 -5.64 14.29
C GLU A 85 11.15 -7.02 14.30
N GLY A 86 12.47 -7.03 14.47
CA GLY A 86 13.28 -8.24 14.54
C GLY A 86 13.51 -8.97 13.22
N ARG A 87 13.17 -8.36 12.09
CA ARG A 87 13.44 -8.93 10.75
C ARG A 87 14.01 -7.91 9.77
N ASP A 88 14.78 -8.39 8.80
CA ASP A 88 15.23 -7.56 7.70
C ASP A 88 14.06 -7.27 6.74
N PHE A 89 13.88 -6.01 6.37
CA PHE A 89 12.88 -5.59 5.37
C PHE A 89 13.14 -6.21 4.00
N ALA A 90 14.41 -6.42 3.65
CA ALA A 90 14.79 -6.99 2.36
C ALA A 90 14.51 -8.50 2.26
N GLU A 91 14.32 -9.18 3.39
CA GLU A 91 13.95 -10.60 3.39
C GLU A 91 12.48 -10.77 3.01
N SER A 92 12.25 -11.47 1.88
CA SER A 92 10.90 -11.84 1.48
C SER A 92 10.35 -12.89 2.45
N GLY A 93 9.38 -12.48 3.28
CA GLY A 93 8.68 -13.39 4.18
C GLY A 93 7.30 -13.75 3.63
N LEU A 94 6.85 -14.96 3.97
CA LEU A 94 5.47 -15.40 3.71
C LEU A 94 4.49 -14.97 4.82
N LYS A 95 4.91 -14.03 5.69
CA LYS A 95 4.02 -13.47 6.72
C LYS A 95 3.19 -12.33 6.12
N ALA A 96 1.88 -12.46 6.19
CA ALA A 96 0.97 -11.39 5.79
C ALA A 96 1.22 -10.13 6.60
N LEU A 97 1.27 -8.98 5.92
CA LEU A 97 1.42 -7.66 6.56
C LEU A 97 0.06 -7.13 6.99
N THR A 98 0.07 -6.35 8.08
CA THR A 98 -1.12 -5.65 8.58
C THR A 98 -1.34 -4.37 7.77
N GLY A 99 -2.29 -4.40 6.86
CA GLY A 99 -2.62 -3.23 6.02
C GLY A 99 -3.61 -2.28 6.68
N SER A 100 -3.71 -1.06 6.17
CA SER A 100 -4.71 -0.05 6.57
C SER A 100 -5.80 0.16 5.51
N GLY A 101 -5.88 -0.71 4.52
CA GLY A 101 -6.81 -0.63 3.41
C GLY A 101 -8.16 -1.34 3.64
N PRO A 102 -9.05 -1.26 2.63
CA PRO A 102 -10.38 -1.86 2.69
C PRO A 102 -10.39 -3.38 2.57
N TYR A 103 -9.28 -3.98 2.17
CA TYR A 103 -9.11 -5.43 2.05
C TYR A 103 -7.92 -5.90 2.86
N ILE A 104 -8.05 -7.09 3.43
CA ILE A 104 -7.00 -7.77 4.21
C ILE A 104 -6.67 -9.12 3.54
N ILE A 105 -5.42 -9.54 3.64
CA ILE A 105 -5.01 -10.87 3.16
C ILE A 105 -5.73 -11.92 4.01
N ASP A 106 -6.49 -12.79 3.35
CA ASP A 106 -7.23 -13.88 4.00
C ASP A 106 -6.41 -15.17 3.99
N LYS A 107 -5.96 -15.57 2.81
CA LYS A 107 -5.11 -16.74 2.60
C LYS A 107 -4.30 -16.60 1.32
N PHE A 108 -3.20 -17.32 1.25
CA PHE A 108 -2.38 -17.39 0.04
C PHE A 108 -1.61 -18.71 -0.02
N GLU A 109 -1.24 -19.08 -1.23
CA GLU A 109 -0.30 -20.17 -1.50
C GLU A 109 0.74 -19.64 -2.50
N ALA A 110 2.01 -19.67 -2.08
CA ALA A 110 3.11 -19.11 -2.86
C ALA A 110 3.16 -19.72 -4.27
N GLY A 111 3.26 -18.87 -5.29
CA GLY A 111 3.26 -19.28 -6.70
C GLY A 111 1.91 -19.71 -7.27
N ARG A 112 0.85 -19.80 -6.48
CA ARG A 112 -0.48 -20.25 -6.93
C ARG A 112 -1.54 -19.18 -6.85
N PHE A 113 -1.78 -18.63 -5.67
CA PHE A 113 -2.80 -17.59 -5.51
C PHE A 113 -2.59 -16.72 -4.27
N ILE A 114 -3.22 -15.56 -4.27
CA ILE A 114 -3.46 -14.73 -3.09
C ILE A 114 -4.94 -14.33 -3.06
N GLN A 115 -5.57 -14.45 -1.90
CA GLN A 115 -6.95 -14.07 -1.67
C GLN A 115 -7.04 -13.00 -0.59
N PHE A 116 -7.83 -11.98 -0.88
CA PHE A 116 -8.16 -10.90 0.04
C PHE A 116 -9.64 -10.99 0.39
N LYS A 117 -9.98 -10.61 1.61
CA LYS A 117 -11.36 -10.40 2.05
C LYS A 117 -11.57 -8.94 2.42
N ARG A 118 -12.79 -8.46 2.20
CA ARG A 118 -13.16 -7.11 2.62
C ARG A 118 -13.04 -6.97 4.14
N ASN A 119 -12.44 -5.88 4.59
CA ASN A 119 -12.38 -5.51 6.00
C ASN A 119 -13.69 -4.81 6.39
N PRO A 120 -14.59 -5.44 7.18
CA PRO A 120 -15.84 -4.79 7.58
C PRO A 120 -15.60 -3.59 8.49
N ASN A 121 -14.47 -3.56 9.20
CA ASN A 121 -14.08 -2.51 10.13
C ASN A 121 -13.12 -1.49 9.49
N TYR A 122 -13.09 -1.41 8.15
CA TYR A 122 -12.24 -0.44 7.47
C TYR A 122 -12.60 0.99 7.91
N TRP A 123 -11.63 1.69 8.47
CA TRP A 123 -11.78 3.05 9.00
C TRP A 123 -12.30 4.06 7.97
N GLY A 124 -12.00 3.83 6.71
CA GLY A 124 -12.38 4.72 5.61
C GLY A 124 -13.79 4.49 5.05
N ASN A 125 -14.59 3.54 5.55
CA ASN A 125 -15.91 3.22 4.99
C ASN A 125 -16.87 4.41 4.96
N ASN A 126 -16.78 5.28 5.95
CA ASN A 126 -17.69 6.44 6.08
C ASN A 126 -17.16 7.72 5.40
N ILE A 127 -15.95 7.67 4.82
CA ILE A 127 -15.42 8.81 4.06
C ILE A 127 -16.19 8.94 2.75
N GLY A 128 -16.63 10.15 2.43
CA GLY A 128 -17.47 10.41 1.24
C GLY A 128 -16.90 9.84 -0.06
N PHE A 129 -15.59 9.93 -0.23
CA PHE A 129 -14.89 9.36 -1.40
C PHE A 129 -15.01 7.83 -1.51
N ASN A 130 -15.16 7.12 -0.40
CA ASN A 130 -15.22 5.65 -0.37
C ASN A 130 -16.65 5.11 -0.41
N LYS A 131 -17.66 5.95 -0.27
CA LYS A 131 -19.07 5.52 -0.34
C LYS A 131 -19.37 4.90 -1.71
N GLY A 132 -19.98 3.71 -1.70
CA GLY A 132 -20.29 2.95 -2.90
C GLY A 132 -19.07 2.22 -3.54
N ARG A 133 -17.92 2.21 -2.85
CA ARG A 133 -16.72 1.47 -3.26
C ARG A 133 -16.53 0.21 -2.41
N HIS A 134 -15.59 -0.63 -2.83
CA HIS A 134 -15.19 -1.85 -2.10
C HIS A 134 -16.36 -2.81 -1.84
N ASN A 135 -17.24 -2.98 -2.87
CA ASN A 135 -18.47 -3.77 -2.76
C ASN A 135 -18.23 -5.28 -2.84
N VAL A 136 -17.12 -5.71 -3.44
CA VAL A 136 -16.78 -7.12 -3.59
C VAL A 136 -16.34 -7.68 -2.24
N ALA A 137 -16.88 -8.83 -1.84
CA ALA A 137 -16.56 -9.43 -0.55
C ALA A 137 -15.17 -10.06 -0.52
N GLU A 138 -14.79 -10.70 -1.62
CA GLU A 138 -13.52 -11.41 -1.79
C GLU A 138 -12.87 -11.07 -3.12
N LEU A 139 -11.55 -10.91 -3.13
CA LEU A 139 -10.73 -10.73 -4.31
C LEU A 139 -9.68 -11.83 -4.31
N ARG A 140 -9.68 -12.67 -5.34
CA ARG A 140 -8.69 -13.73 -5.50
C ARG A 140 -7.90 -13.51 -6.78
N TYR A 141 -6.60 -13.56 -6.66
CA TYR A 141 -5.65 -13.50 -7.77
C TYR A 141 -4.98 -14.84 -7.92
N ASP A 142 -5.28 -15.55 -8.99
CA ASP A 142 -4.62 -16.80 -9.34
C ASP A 142 -3.46 -16.52 -10.30
N TYR A 143 -2.34 -17.18 -10.08
CA TYR A 143 -1.14 -17.01 -10.88
C TYR A 143 -1.04 -18.14 -11.92
N PHE A 144 -0.79 -17.76 -13.14
CA PHE A 144 -0.62 -18.67 -14.27
C PHE A 144 0.75 -18.45 -14.89
N LEU A 145 1.38 -19.52 -15.35
CA LEU A 145 2.68 -19.45 -16.01
C LEU A 145 2.56 -19.11 -17.50
N ASP A 146 1.40 -19.36 -18.11
CA ASP A 146 1.16 -19.19 -19.54
C ASP A 146 -0.09 -18.36 -19.79
N GLY A 147 0.04 -17.38 -20.70
CA GLY A 147 -1.05 -16.48 -21.07
C GLY A 147 -2.23 -17.19 -21.76
N ASN A 148 -1.97 -18.27 -22.50
CA ASN A 148 -3.06 -19.02 -23.15
C ASN A 148 -3.88 -19.80 -22.12
N VAL A 149 -3.23 -20.35 -21.09
CA VAL A 149 -3.92 -21.08 -20.01
C VAL A 149 -4.85 -20.15 -19.23
N ILE A 150 -4.42 -18.93 -18.91
CA ILE A 150 -5.28 -17.96 -18.22
C ILE A 150 -6.46 -17.54 -19.11
N PHE A 151 -6.26 -17.38 -20.43
CA PHE A 151 -7.33 -17.04 -21.36
C PHE A 151 -8.37 -18.16 -21.48
N GLU A 152 -7.94 -19.43 -21.54
CA GLU A 152 -8.86 -20.59 -21.52
C GLU A 152 -9.63 -20.68 -20.19
N ALA A 153 -8.97 -20.45 -19.03
CA ALA A 153 -9.64 -20.40 -17.74
C ALA A 153 -10.71 -19.27 -17.66
N PHE A 154 -10.41 -18.12 -18.27
CA PHE A 154 -11.40 -17.04 -18.39
C PHE A 154 -12.60 -17.44 -19.26
N LYS A 155 -12.38 -18.06 -20.42
CA LYS A 155 -13.48 -18.58 -21.30
C LYS A 155 -14.31 -19.67 -20.63
N ALA A 156 -13.67 -20.49 -19.79
CA ALA A 156 -14.34 -21.52 -19.01
C ALA A 156 -15.14 -20.97 -17.81
N GLY A 157 -15.02 -19.66 -17.51
CA GLY A 157 -15.68 -19.02 -16.37
C GLY A 157 -15.03 -19.31 -15.01
N GLU A 158 -13.84 -19.87 -14.99
CA GLU A 158 -13.07 -20.14 -13.75
C GLU A 158 -12.53 -18.83 -13.12
N ILE A 159 -12.26 -17.81 -13.94
CA ILE A 159 -11.91 -16.47 -13.51
C ILE A 159 -12.89 -15.45 -14.08
N SER A 160 -13.27 -14.47 -13.28
CA SER A 160 -14.28 -13.46 -13.64
C SER A 160 -13.71 -12.19 -14.27
N TYR A 161 -12.41 -12.01 -14.22
CA TYR A 161 -11.72 -10.85 -14.78
C TYR A 161 -10.35 -11.26 -15.34
N TYR A 162 -10.12 -10.93 -16.60
CA TYR A 162 -8.86 -11.12 -17.29
C TYR A 162 -8.42 -9.81 -17.93
N ARG A 163 -7.17 -9.45 -17.77
CA ARG A 163 -6.53 -8.32 -18.44
C ARG A 163 -5.32 -8.83 -19.20
N GLU A 164 -5.37 -8.71 -20.51
CA GLU A 164 -4.19 -8.99 -21.34
C GLU A 164 -3.10 -7.95 -21.03
N GLY A 165 -1.95 -8.44 -20.59
CA GLY A 165 -0.76 -7.61 -20.44
C GLY A 165 -0.12 -7.46 -21.81
N ASN A 166 -0.06 -6.24 -22.36
CA ASN A 166 0.88 -5.98 -23.44
C ASN A 166 2.29 -6.11 -22.84
N GLY A 167 2.99 -7.19 -23.22
CA GLY A 167 4.37 -7.45 -22.85
C GLY A 167 5.34 -6.41 -23.38
#